data_6deba38897a8e5d566a36c2bea4f82c2
#
_entry.id   6deba38897a8e5d566a36c2bea4f82c2
#
_cell.length_a   1.000
_cell.length_b   1.000
_cell.length_c   1.000
_cell.angle_alpha   90.00
_cell.angle_beta   90.00
_cell.angle_gamma   90.00
#
_symmetry.space_group_name_H-M   'P 1'
#
loop_
_entity.id
_entity.type
_entity.pdbx_description
1 polymer ?
#
loop_
_entity_poly.entity_id
_entity_poly.type
_entity_poly.pdbx_seq_one_letter_code
_entity_poly.pdbx_strand_id
1 'polypeptide(L)'
;MPKEFEAKFLNIDITSIKNKLRENGATKVHDPLKFYRLIFKRCEEAGDKPGFVRIRDEGKKITMTTKIFNDKKFPEEHEVTINESFEKGCEFLKAIGIQEKSYQETMREKWSHPLAHEITFDIVPGLPIYMEIDCTSEANLNKLVALLDLDKSNMKYGSFDKTYTKYYDIPSDNIIHKTPSLTFKDVGTQIKPNKNVSLFREITKLNKLIDERKMDTYYKKYKTLIYDKFLSETPGSESKTKSKNKRTRRHKKGRRNATHRRKSGI
;
A
#
# COMPACT_ATOMS: atom_id res chain seq x y z
N MET A 1 0.50 27.65 0.42
CA MET A 1 0.58 26.50 1.35
C MET A 1 0.72 25.24 0.51
N PRO A 2 1.72 24.41 0.77
CA PRO A 2 1.93 23.19 0.00
C PRO A 2 0.74 22.22 0.18
N LYS A 3 0.15 21.77 -0.92
CA LYS A 3 -0.86 20.72 -0.95
C LYS A 3 -0.16 19.43 -1.32
N GLU A 4 -0.41 18.37 -0.59
CA GLU A 4 -0.01 17.02 -0.99
C GLU A 4 -1.02 16.45 -1.98
N PHE A 5 -0.56 16.12 -3.19
CA PHE A 5 -1.36 15.40 -4.18
C PHE A 5 -1.06 13.91 -4.08
N GLU A 6 -1.39 13.34 -2.91
CA GLU A 6 -1.10 11.96 -2.55
C GLU A 6 -2.30 11.05 -2.78
N ALA A 7 -2.05 9.86 -3.32
CA ALA A 7 -3.03 8.78 -3.40
C ALA A 7 -2.41 7.42 -3.06
N LYS A 8 -3.21 6.59 -2.38
CA LYS A 8 -2.88 5.20 -2.05
C LYS A 8 -3.54 4.24 -3.02
N PHE A 9 -2.81 3.20 -3.41
CA PHE A 9 -3.31 2.12 -4.23
C PHE A 9 -3.21 0.80 -3.46
N LEU A 10 -4.38 0.23 -3.19
CA LEU A 10 -4.53 -1.04 -2.49
C LEU A 10 -4.62 -2.20 -3.48
N ASN A 11 -4.43 -3.44 -3.01
CA ASN A 11 -4.57 -4.66 -3.81
C ASN A 11 -3.72 -4.67 -5.10
N ILE A 12 -2.50 -4.16 -5.02
CA ILE A 12 -1.58 -4.04 -6.15
C ILE A 12 -0.74 -5.30 -6.34
N ASP A 13 -0.44 -5.65 -7.59
CA ASP A 13 0.66 -6.57 -7.91
C ASP A 13 1.99 -5.81 -7.86
N ILE A 14 2.69 -5.92 -6.73
CA ILE A 14 3.95 -5.23 -6.47
C ILE A 14 4.99 -5.52 -7.54
N THR A 15 5.09 -6.75 -8.03
CA THR A 15 6.07 -7.15 -9.04
C THR A 15 5.78 -6.48 -10.37
N SER A 16 4.52 -6.54 -10.80
CA SER A 16 4.06 -5.90 -12.04
C SER A 16 4.27 -4.39 -11.98
N ILE A 17 3.85 -3.75 -10.88
CA ILE A 17 4.00 -2.28 -10.72
C ILE A 17 5.47 -1.86 -10.71
N LYS A 18 6.35 -2.58 -10.01
CA LYS A 18 7.80 -2.26 -10.01
C LYS A 18 8.43 -2.40 -11.40
N ASN A 19 7.96 -3.33 -12.22
CA ASN A 19 8.41 -3.41 -13.62
C ASN A 19 7.92 -2.21 -14.43
N LYS A 20 6.63 -1.88 -14.34
CA LYS A 20 6.08 -0.68 -15.00
C LYS A 20 6.77 0.61 -14.57
N LEU A 21 7.13 0.74 -13.28
CA LEU A 21 7.91 1.88 -12.79
C LEU A 21 9.26 1.99 -13.53
N ARG A 22 10.03 0.90 -13.64
CA ARG A 22 11.31 0.89 -14.37
C ARG A 22 11.13 1.21 -15.85
N GLU A 23 10.14 0.60 -16.50
CA GLU A 23 9.81 0.81 -17.92
C GLU A 23 9.43 2.27 -18.21
N ASN A 24 8.87 2.97 -17.21
CA ASN A 24 8.49 4.40 -17.32
C ASN A 24 9.51 5.35 -16.69
N GLY A 25 10.76 4.92 -16.50
CA GLY A 25 11.87 5.80 -16.11
C GLY A 25 11.96 6.12 -14.61
N ALA A 26 11.21 5.41 -13.76
CA ALA A 26 11.38 5.54 -12.33
C ALA A 26 12.65 4.82 -11.85
N THR A 27 13.32 5.37 -10.85
CA THR A 27 14.51 4.78 -10.21
C THR A 27 14.24 4.49 -8.75
N LYS A 28 14.73 3.33 -8.28
CA LYS A 28 14.63 2.98 -6.87
C LYS A 28 15.63 3.80 -6.07
N VAL A 29 15.15 4.54 -5.07
CA VAL A 29 15.96 5.40 -4.18
C VAL A 29 16.57 4.56 -3.06
N HIS A 30 15.77 3.70 -2.43
CA HIS A 30 16.24 2.78 -1.40
C HIS A 30 15.35 1.54 -1.28
N ASP A 31 15.92 0.46 -0.80
CA ASP A 31 15.21 -0.74 -0.38
C ASP A 31 14.37 -0.47 0.88
N PRO A 32 13.47 -1.37 1.29
CA PRO A 32 12.65 -1.17 2.46
C PRO A 32 13.47 -0.84 3.70
N LEU A 33 13.25 0.35 4.24
CA LEU A 33 13.82 0.83 5.49
C LEU A 33 12.73 0.88 6.57
N LYS A 34 13.08 0.49 7.79
CA LYS A 34 12.19 0.58 8.94
C LYS A 34 12.20 2.01 9.46
N PHE A 35 11.01 2.60 9.57
CA PHE A 35 10.78 3.93 10.11
C PHE A 35 10.13 3.82 11.48
N TYR A 36 10.54 4.67 12.38
CA TYR A 36 9.96 4.84 13.71
C TYR A 36 9.29 6.19 13.78
N ARG A 37 8.11 6.26 14.37
CA ARG A 37 7.42 7.53 14.53
C ARG A 37 6.67 7.62 15.84
N LEU A 38 6.66 8.82 16.42
CA LEU A 38 5.82 9.16 17.54
C LEU A 38 4.80 10.19 17.08
N ILE A 39 3.54 9.88 17.29
CA ILE A 39 2.41 10.74 16.97
C ILE A 39 1.99 11.47 18.23
N PHE A 40 1.73 12.77 18.08
CA PHE A 40 1.25 13.64 19.12
C PHE A 40 -0.10 14.23 18.74
N LYS A 41 -0.89 14.65 19.72
CA LYS A 41 -2.07 15.47 19.48
C LYS A 41 -1.64 16.82 18.91
N ARG A 42 -2.42 17.36 18.00
CA ARG A 42 -2.28 18.75 17.61
C ARG A 42 -2.77 19.63 18.75
N CYS A 43 -2.09 20.76 18.98
CA CYS A 43 -2.50 21.72 20.00
C CYS A 43 -3.89 22.28 19.69
N GLU A 44 -4.79 22.33 20.67
CA GLU A 44 -6.17 22.81 20.50
C GLU A 44 -6.21 24.31 20.17
N GLU A 45 -5.29 25.09 20.74
CA GLU A 45 -5.16 26.53 20.49
C GLU A 45 -4.72 26.86 19.06
N ALA A 46 -4.17 25.87 18.33
CA ALA A 46 -3.84 26.02 16.92
C ALA A 46 -5.07 25.94 15.99
N GLY A 47 -6.28 25.89 16.55
CA GLY A 47 -7.59 25.91 15.87
C GLY A 47 -8.27 24.54 15.76
N ASP A 48 -9.56 24.55 15.46
CA ASP A 48 -10.49 23.41 15.54
C ASP A 48 -10.28 22.33 14.48
N LYS A 49 -9.40 22.54 13.49
CA LYS A 49 -9.19 21.56 12.42
C LYS A 49 -8.49 20.32 12.97
N PRO A 50 -9.02 19.12 12.68
CA PRO A 50 -8.39 17.87 13.08
C PRO A 50 -7.02 17.71 12.44
N GLY A 51 -6.11 17.05 13.14
CA GLY A 51 -4.76 16.82 12.66
C GLY A 51 -3.88 16.12 13.69
N PHE A 52 -2.60 16.07 13.38
CA PHE A 52 -1.60 15.52 14.30
C PHE A 52 -0.24 16.21 14.10
N VAL A 53 0.63 16.06 15.09
CA VAL A 53 2.07 16.31 14.98
C VAL A 53 2.78 14.97 15.01
N ARG A 54 3.85 14.84 14.25
CA ARG A 54 4.65 13.62 14.14
C ARG A 54 6.13 13.94 14.18
N ILE A 55 6.89 13.16 14.94
CA ILE A 55 8.34 13.00 14.73
C ILE A 55 8.56 11.63 14.11
N ARG A 56 9.43 11.55 13.10
CA ARG A 56 9.74 10.32 12.39
C ARG A 56 11.23 10.19 12.16
N ASP A 57 11.78 9.04 12.57
CA ASP A 57 13.10 8.58 12.18
C ASP A 57 13.00 7.77 10.88
N GLU A 58 13.66 8.24 9.83
CA GLU A 58 13.76 7.61 8.52
C GLU A 58 15.13 6.93 8.30
N GLY A 59 15.89 6.75 9.37
CA GLY A 59 17.23 6.17 9.36
C GLY A 59 18.32 7.14 8.96
N LYS A 60 18.10 7.98 7.93
CA LYS A 60 19.08 8.98 7.45
C LYS A 60 18.75 10.41 7.87
N LYS A 61 17.52 10.67 8.22
CA LYS A 61 17.04 11.97 8.66
C LYS A 61 15.93 11.79 9.69
N ILE A 62 15.79 12.80 10.53
CA ILE A 62 14.65 12.92 11.46
C ILE A 62 13.77 14.05 10.94
N THR A 63 12.48 13.78 10.79
CA THR A 63 11.52 14.78 10.34
C THR A 63 10.50 15.10 11.44
N MET A 64 10.08 16.34 11.50
CA MET A 64 8.96 16.81 12.32
C MET A 64 7.89 17.36 11.39
N THR A 65 6.70 16.81 11.47
CA THR A 65 5.61 17.08 10.55
C THR A 65 4.35 17.47 11.32
N THR A 66 3.63 18.52 10.88
CA THR A 66 2.22 18.68 11.25
C THR A 66 1.35 18.48 10.04
N LYS A 67 0.30 17.67 10.19
CA LYS A 67 -0.69 17.40 9.15
C LYS A 67 -2.04 17.87 9.61
N ILE A 68 -2.69 18.73 8.81
CA ILE A 68 -3.97 19.35 9.12
C ILE A 68 -5.00 18.84 8.13
N PHE A 69 -6.02 18.16 8.64
CA PHE A 69 -7.15 17.71 7.85
C PHE A 69 -8.16 18.86 7.75
N ASN A 70 -8.44 19.25 6.54
CA ASN A 70 -9.54 20.12 6.20
C ASN A 70 -10.54 19.33 5.36
N ASP A 71 -11.72 19.88 5.07
CA ASP A 71 -12.75 19.21 4.26
C ASP A 71 -12.34 19.00 2.79
N LYS A 72 -11.09 19.26 2.46
CA LYS A 72 -10.52 19.11 1.11
C LYS A 72 -9.99 17.69 0.93
N LYS A 73 -9.96 17.24 -0.31
CA LYS A 73 -9.43 15.96 -0.75
C LYS A 73 -7.97 15.72 -0.29
N PHE A 74 -7.18 16.79 -0.24
CA PHE A 74 -5.77 16.77 0.11
C PHE A 74 -5.54 17.58 1.40
N PRO A 75 -4.90 16.98 2.43
CA PRO A 75 -4.55 17.69 3.65
C PRO A 75 -3.48 18.75 3.41
N GLU A 76 -3.32 19.64 4.39
CA GLU A 76 -2.23 20.58 4.48
C GLU A 76 -1.11 19.95 5.31
N GLU A 77 0.13 19.97 4.82
CA GLU A 77 1.29 19.39 5.51
C GLU A 77 2.43 20.40 5.60
N HIS A 78 3.05 20.50 6.80
CA HIS A 78 4.27 21.24 7.04
C HIS A 78 5.29 20.29 7.64
N GLU A 79 6.40 20.07 6.94
CA GLU A 79 7.49 19.20 7.38
C GLU A 79 8.81 19.98 7.45
N VAL A 80 9.57 19.72 8.49
CA VAL A 80 10.94 20.18 8.67
C VAL A 80 11.85 19.01 9.02
N THR A 81 13.09 19.06 8.56
CA THR A 81 14.15 18.15 9.02
C THR A 81 14.82 18.76 10.25
N ILE A 82 15.03 17.95 11.27
CA ILE A 82 15.76 18.37 12.48
C ILE A 82 17.11 17.64 12.53
N ASN A 83 18.14 18.36 13.01
CA ASN A 83 19.53 17.85 13.14
C ASN A 83 19.79 17.25 14.52
N GLU A 84 18.74 16.86 15.24
CA GLU A 84 18.80 16.25 16.55
C GLU A 84 18.30 14.81 16.50
N SER A 85 18.53 14.03 17.57
CA SER A 85 18.03 12.66 17.65
C SER A 85 16.51 12.63 17.74
N PHE A 86 15.94 11.47 17.36
CA PHE A 86 14.51 11.20 17.49
C PHE A 86 14.01 11.41 18.92
N GLU A 87 14.76 10.94 19.91
CA GLU A 87 14.44 11.05 21.33
C GLU A 87 14.39 12.51 21.77
N LYS A 88 15.42 13.31 21.45
CA LYS A 88 15.44 14.74 21.78
C LYS A 88 14.30 15.53 21.14
N GLY A 89 13.96 15.22 19.89
CA GLY A 89 12.82 15.83 19.24
C GLY A 89 11.49 15.48 19.93
N CYS A 90 11.33 14.23 20.37
CA CYS A 90 10.18 13.80 21.16
C CYS A 90 10.12 14.48 22.53
N GLU A 91 11.24 14.56 23.23
CA GLU A 91 11.36 15.25 24.53
C GLU A 91 11.00 16.72 24.41
N PHE A 92 11.46 17.40 23.35
CA PHE A 92 11.12 18.80 23.09
C PHE A 92 9.60 19.01 22.96
N LEU A 93 8.91 18.20 22.15
CA LEU A 93 7.46 18.29 22.01
C LEU A 93 6.71 18.02 23.32
N LYS A 94 7.19 17.08 24.12
CA LYS A 94 6.64 16.80 25.45
C LYS A 94 6.86 17.97 26.40
N ALA A 95 8.04 18.56 26.37
CA ALA A 95 8.40 19.70 27.25
C ALA A 95 7.56 20.95 27.00
N ILE A 96 7.14 21.19 25.74
CA ILE A 96 6.22 22.28 25.39
C ILE A 96 4.74 21.90 25.54
N GLY A 97 4.42 20.74 26.17
CA GLY A 97 3.07 20.36 26.53
C GLY A 97 2.30 19.61 25.44
N ILE A 98 2.93 19.24 24.32
CA ILE A 98 2.24 18.49 23.26
C ILE A 98 2.06 17.02 23.70
N GLN A 99 0.82 16.57 23.77
CA GLN A 99 0.47 15.26 24.31
C GLN A 99 0.81 14.13 23.32
N GLU A 100 1.60 13.15 23.78
CA GLU A 100 1.89 11.92 23.07
C GLU A 100 0.61 11.08 22.86
N LYS A 101 0.52 10.43 21.70
CA LYS A 101 -0.65 9.68 21.28
C LYS A 101 -0.36 8.23 20.93
N SER A 102 0.62 7.98 20.04
CA SER A 102 0.89 6.64 19.54
C SER A 102 2.32 6.51 19.03
N TYR A 103 3.02 5.48 19.47
CA TYR A 103 4.27 5.03 18.85
C TYR A 103 3.98 4.05 17.71
N GLN A 104 4.61 4.24 16.56
CA GLN A 104 4.31 3.45 15.37
C GLN A 104 5.57 3.09 14.61
N GLU A 105 5.57 1.88 14.03
CA GLU A 105 6.58 1.42 13.09
C GLU A 105 5.97 1.29 11.69
N THR A 106 6.78 1.50 10.66
CA THR A 106 6.46 1.15 9.27
C THR A 106 7.73 0.76 8.55
N MET A 107 7.60 0.08 7.41
CA MET A 107 8.70 -0.01 6.45
C MET A 107 8.30 0.65 5.15
N ARG A 108 9.24 1.28 4.49
CA ARG A 108 9.02 2.00 3.24
C ARG A 108 10.14 1.71 2.25
N GLU A 109 9.78 1.27 1.04
CA GLU A 109 10.64 1.28 -0.13
C GLU A 109 10.28 2.51 -0.96
N LYS A 110 11.29 3.27 -1.40
CA LYS A 110 11.08 4.53 -2.11
C LYS A 110 11.61 4.49 -3.54
N TRP A 111 10.84 5.08 -4.44
CA TRP A 111 11.17 5.32 -5.84
C TRP A 111 11.03 6.80 -6.16
N SER A 112 11.82 7.28 -7.12
CA SER A 112 11.71 8.61 -7.70
C SER A 112 11.20 8.54 -9.14
N HIS A 113 10.44 9.55 -9.54
CA HIS A 113 9.97 9.73 -10.92
C HIS A 113 9.80 11.22 -11.20
N PRO A 114 10.05 11.73 -12.45
CA PRO A 114 9.95 13.17 -12.75
C PRO A 114 8.59 13.81 -12.47
N LEU A 115 7.51 13.02 -12.46
CA LEU A 115 6.15 13.50 -12.19
C LEU A 115 5.75 13.44 -10.71
N ALA A 116 6.57 12.83 -9.85
CA ALA A 116 6.26 12.61 -8.44
C ALA A 116 7.36 13.14 -7.52
N HIS A 117 6.97 13.64 -6.35
CA HIS A 117 7.89 13.87 -5.23
C HIS A 117 8.43 12.54 -4.73
N GLU A 118 7.53 11.58 -4.56
CA GLU A 118 7.91 10.21 -4.22
C GLU A 118 6.83 9.20 -4.64
N ILE A 119 7.27 7.97 -4.87
CA ILE A 119 6.42 6.79 -5.01
C ILE A 119 6.94 5.78 -3.99
N THR A 120 6.06 5.25 -3.15
CA THR A 120 6.47 4.36 -2.08
C THR A 120 5.67 3.07 -2.07
N PHE A 121 6.31 1.99 -1.57
CA PHE A 121 5.64 0.76 -1.18
C PHE A 121 5.75 0.66 0.33
N ASP A 122 4.61 0.78 0.98
CA ASP A 122 4.52 0.84 2.43
C ASP A 122 4.06 -0.48 3.02
N ILE A 123 4.80 -0.93 4.02
CA ILE A 123 4.44 -2.04 4.88
C ILE A 123 4.08 -1.45 6.24
N VAL A 124 2.81 -1.57 6.59
CA VAL A 124 2.27 -1.14 7.89
C VAL A 124 1.88 -2.38 8.68
N PRO A 125 2.15 -2.44 9.99
CA PRO A 125 1.83 -3.61 10.81
C PRO A 125 0.40 -4.10 10.59
N GLY A 126 0.23 -5.37 10.26
CA GLY A 126 -1.09 -5.99 10.05
C GLY A 126 -1.82 -5.66 8.75
N LEU A 127 -1.32 -4.75 7.92
CA LEU A 127 -1.92 -4.41 6.63
C LEU A 127 -1.23 -5.11 5.46
N PRO A 128 -1.95 -5.40 4.37
CA PRO A 128 -1.33 -5.68 3.07
C PRO A 128 -0.49 -4.50 2.61
N ILE A 129 0.59 -4.80 1.87
CA ILE A 129 1.42 -3.76 1.26
C ILE A 129 0.57 -2.94 0.30
N TYR A 130 0.74 -1.64 0.36
CA TYR A 130 0.11 -0.71 -0.58
C TYR A 130 1.16 0.25 -1.15
N MET A 131 0.81 0.90 -2.25
CA MET A 131 1.64 1.94 -2.86
C MET A 131 1.03 3.31 -2.58
N GLU A 132 1.88 4.28 -2.30
CA GLU A 132 1.53 5.71 -2.30
C GLU A 132 2.23 6.39 -3.47
N ILE A 133 1.54 7.33 -4.08
CA ILE A 133 2.08 8.25 -5.09
C ILE A 133 1.80 9.65 -4.59
N ASP A 134 2.85 10.42 -4.31
CA ASP A 134 2.78 11.84 -4.00
C ASP A 134 3.36 12.65 -5.15
N CYS A 135 2.59 13.60 -5.66
CA CYS A 135 2.90 14.38 -6.84
C CYS A 135 2.89 15.88 -6.58
N THR A 136 3.52 16.63 -7.48
CA THR A 136 3.50 18.10 -7.49
C THR A 136 2.14 18.67 -7.88
N SER A 137 1.28 17.86 -8.53
CA SER A 137 -0.06 18.28 -8.97
C SER A 137 -0.97 17.08 -9.19
N GLU A 138 -2.29 17.32 -9.15
CA GLU A 138 -3.29 16.30 -9.47
C GLU A 138 -3.19 15.83 -10.95
N ALA A 139 -2.78 16.70 -11.87
CA ALA A 139 -2.54 16.33 -13.25
C ALA A 139 -1.40 15.32 -13.40
N ASN A 140 -0.30 15.50 -12.65
CA ASN A 140 0.82 14.56 -12.62
C ASN A 140 0.43 13.24 -11.97
N LEU A 141 -0.36 13.27 -10.89
CA LEU A 141 -0.91 12.05 -10.27
C LEU A 141 -1.74 11.26 -11.30
N ASN A 142 -2.66 11.92 -12.01
CA ASN A 142 -3.48 11.26 -13.02
C ASN A 142 -2.66 10.69 -14.20
N LYS A 143 -1.58 11.37 -14.62
CA LYS A 143 -0.64 10.85 -15.62
C LYS A 143 0.06 9.58 -15.14
N LEU A 144 0.59 9.57 -13.91
CA LEU A 144 1.25 8.39 -13.34
C LEU A 144 0.28 7.22 -13.18
N VAL A 145 -0.94 7.47 -12.75
CA VAL A 145 -1.99 6.44 -12.66
C VAL A 145 -2.22 5.77 -14.01
N ALA A 146 -2.26 6.56 -15.10
CA ALA A 146 -2.40 6.03 -16.46
C ALA A 146 -1.15 5.29 -16.93
N LEU A 147 0.06 5.86 -16.74
CA LEU A 147 1.33 5.23 -17.12
C LEU A 147 1.56 3.88 -16.45
N LEU A 148 1.19 3.77 -15.19
CA LEU A 148 1.33 2.54 -14.41
C LEU A 148 0.16 1.58 -14.60
N ASP A 149 -0.87 1.97 -15.38
CA ASP A 149 -2.11 1.20 -15.60
C ASP A 149 -2.73 0.75 -14.27
N LEU A 150 -2.89 1.72 -13.35
CA LEU A 150 -3.44 1.49 -12.03
C LEU A 150 -4.96 1.52 -12.07
N ASP A 151 -5.57 0.56 -11.40
CA ASP A 151 -7.02 0.52 -11.22
C ASP A 151 -7.46 1.64 -10.26
N LYS A 152 -8.16 2.64 -10.81
CA LYS A 152 -8.70 3.78 -10.05
C LYS A 152 -9.72 3.37 -8.99
N SER A 153 -10.35 2.20 -9.10
CA SER A 153 -11.28 1.72 -8.08
C SER A 153 -10.56 1.38 -6.76
N ASN A 154 -9.27 1.04 -6.85
CA ASN A 154 -8.39 0.76 -5.72
C ASN A 154 -7.69 2.01 -5.17
N MET A 155 -7.87 3.17 -5.80
CA MET A 155 -7.32 4.43 -5.34
C MET A 155 -8.06 4.95 -4.10
N LYS A 156 -7.32 5.34 -3.08
CA LYS A 156 -7.83 5.87 -1.81
C LYS A 156 -7.04 7.10 -1.38
N TYR A 157 -7.70 7.97 -0.62
CA TYR A 157 -7.11 9.17 -0.04
C TYR A 157 -7.13 9.09 1.48
N GLY A 158 -6.26 9.82 2.13
CA GLY A 158 -6.19 9.93 3.58
C GLY A 158 -5.20 8.96 4.23
N SER A 159 -5.17 8.95 5.56
CA SER A 159 -4.21 8.20 6.36
C SER A 159 -4.47 6.69 6.38
N PHE A 160 -3.50 5.92 6.88
CA PHE A 160 -3.55 4.45 6.84
C PHE A 160 -4.62 3.83 7.77
N ASP A 161 -5.14 4.57 8.76
CA ASP A 161 -6.26 4.14 9.59
C ASP A 161 -7.50 3.77 8.76
N LYS A 162 -7.78 4.52 7.69
CA LYS A 162 -8.84 4.20 6.72
C LYS A 162 -8.57 2.89 5.98
N THR A 163 -7.31 2.51 5.84
CA THR A 163 -6.93 1.23 5.25
C THR A 163 -7.31 0.06 6.19
N TYR A 164 -7.13 0.21 7.50
CA TYR A 164 -7.64 -0.76 8.48
C TYR A 164 -9.17 -0.87 8.43
N THR A 165 -9.86 0.26 8.33
CA THR A 165 -11.33 0.25 8.14
C THR A 165 -11.71 -0.50 6.88
N LYS A 166 -11.03 -0.25 5.77
CA LYS A 166 -11.31 -0.91 4.48
C LYS A 166 -11.10 -2.42 4.54
N TYR A 167 -9.98 -2.88 5.07
CA TYR A 167 -9.64 -4.31 5.11
C TYR A 167 -10.34 -5.06 6.23
N TYR A 168 -10.46 -4.47 7.41
CA TYR A 168 -10.78 -5.20 8.63
C TYR A 168 -12.02 -4.70 9.35
N ASP A 169 -12.69 -3.68 8.80
CA ASP A 169 -13.86 -3.03 9.42
C ASP A 169 -13.56 -2.53 10.83
N ILE A 170 -12.38 -1.97 11.03
CA ILE A 170 -11.95 -1.35 12.28
C ILE A 170 -12.21 0.15 12.17
N PRO A 171 -12.97 0.75 13.09
CA PRO A 171 -13.18 2.20 13.09
C PRO A 171 -11.83 2.94 13.15
N SER A 172 -11.67 3.98 12.33
CA SER A 172 -10.46 4.84 12.35
C SER A 172 -10.13 5.35 13.75
N ASP A 173 -11.15 5.68 14.54
CA ASP A 173 -11.01 6.11 15.93
C ASP A 173 -10.23 5.10 16.80
N ASN A 174 -10.45 3.81 16.60
CA ASN A 174 -9.73 2.78 17.34
C ASN A 174 -8.24 2.79 17.01
N ILE A 175 -7.88 2.99 15.75
CA ILE A 175 -6.48 3.08 15.31
C ILE A 175 -5.83 4.38 15.79
N ILE A 176 -6.58 5.48 15.68
CA ILE A 176 -6.06 6.82 15.95
C ILE A 176 -5.98 7.09 17.47
N HIS A 177 -6.96 6.66 18.24
CA HIS A 177 -7.11 7.06 19.64
C HIS A 177 -6.95 5.95 20.67
N LYS A 178 -7.09 4.67 20.26
CA LYS A 178 -7.10 3.54 21.19
C LYS A 178 -5.95 2.56 20.95
N THR A 179 -5.02 2.88 20.04
CA THR A 179 -3.85 2.05 19.72
C THR A 179 -2.57 2.81 20.09
N PRO A 180 -2.12 2.73 21.34
CA PRO A 180 -0.94 3.49 21.82
C PRO A 180 0.37 2.99 21.20
N SER A 181 0.40 1.74 20.72
CA SER A 181 1.55 1.13 20.08
C SER A 181 1.12 0.36 18.84
N LEU A 182 1.70 0.70 17.68
CA LEU A 182 1.45 0.03 16.41
C LEU A 182 2.78 -0.43 15.82
N THR A 183 3.25 -1.58 16.28
CA THR A 183 4.54 -2.18 15.88
C THR A 183 4.34 -3.50 15.16
N PHE A 184 5.34 -3.95 14.41
CA PHE A 184 5.31 -5.25 13.75
C PHE A 184 5.21 -6.40 14.74
N LYS A 185 5.76 -6.22 15.95
CA LYS A 185 5.72 -7.20 17.04
C LYS A 185 4.33 -7.27 17.68
N ASP A 186 3.71 -6.12 17.97
CA ASP A 186 2.58 -6.05 18.90
C ASP A 186 1.22 -5.91 18.22
N VAL A 187 1.16 -5.65 16.92
CA VAL A 187 -0.09 -5.37 16.19
C VAL A 187 -1.16 -6.44 16.41
N GLY A 188 -0.77 -7.70 16.52
CA GLY A 188 -1.70 -8.82 16.72
C GLY A 188 -2.41 -8.81 18.07
N THR A 189 -1.84 -8.14 19.08
CA THR A 189 -2.43 -7.98 20.43
C THR A 189 -3.19 -6.66 20.55
N GLN A 190 -2.75 -5.62 19.84
CA GLN A 190 -3.31 -4.28 19.89
C GLN A 190 -4.59 -4.11 19.06
N ILE A 191 -4.69 -4.84 17.94
CA ILE A 191 -5.77 -4.68 16.96
C ILE A 191 -6.61 -5.95 16.90
N LYS A 192 -7.95 -5.77 16.93
CA LYS A 192 -8.94 -6.84 16.74
C LYS A 192 -9.76 -6.57 15.48
N PRO A 193 -9.56 -7.34 14.40
CA PRO A 193 -10.32 -7.18 13.15
C PRO A 193 -11.75 -7.69 13.30
N ASN A 194 -12.72 -6.97 12.70
CA ASN A 194 -14.13 -7.37 12.63
C ASN A 194 -14.43 -8.20 11.38
N LYS A 195 -13.61 -8.07 10.32
CA LYS A 195 -13.66 -8.90 9.10
C LYS A 195 -12.27 -9.29 8.64
N ASN A 196 -12.17 -10.21 7.68
CA ASN A 196 -10.90 -10.74 7.13
C ASN A 196 -9.91 -11.17 8.22
N VAL A 197 -10.43 -11.76 9.31
CA VAL A 197 -9.66 -12.19 10.49
C VAL A 197 -8.50 -13.11 10.11
N SER A 198 -8.74 -14.02 9.16
CA SER A 198 -7.72 -14.96 8.66
C SER A 198 -6.58 -14.20 7.98
N LEU A 199 -6.89 -13.26 7.08
CA LEU A 199 -5.89 -12.41 6.42
C LEU A 199 -5.04 -11.64 7.44
N PHE A 200 -5.70 -10.98 8.39
CA PHE A 200 -5.00 -10.25 9.46
C PHE A 200 -4.05 -11.15 10.23
N ARG A 201 -4.51 -12.33 10.65
CA ARG A 201 -3.70 -13.32 11.37
C ARG A 201 -2.48 -13.77 10.57
N GLU A 202 -2.63 -14.04 9.28
CA GLU A 202 -1.52 -14.47 8.43
C GLU A 202 -0.52 -13.32 8.19
N ILE A 203 -1.00 -12.09 7.96
CA ILE A 203 -0.11 -10.92 7.83
C ILE A 203 0.65 -10.66 9.14
N THR A 204 0.00 -10.72 10.29
CA THR A 204 0.68 -10.53 11.58
C THR A 204 1.72 -11.60 11.88
N LYS A 205 1.52 -12.84 11.41
CA LYS A 205 2.58 -13.86 11.46
C LYS A 205 3.77 -13.49 10.56
N LEU A 206 3.50 -12.94 9.36
CA LEU A 206 4.56 -12.50 8.46
C LEU A 206 5.34 -11.30 9.02
N ASN A 207 4.67 -10.42 9.77
CA ASN A 207 5.32 -9.26 10.39
C ASN A 207 6.48 -9.63 11.31
N LYS A 208 6.45 -10.82 11.94
CA LYS A 208 7.57 -11.33 12.77
C LYS A 208 8.86 -11.51 11.96
N LEU A 209 8.75 -11.82 10.66
CA LEU A 209 9.91 -11.95 9.78
C LEU A 209 10.62 -10.61 9.55
N ILE A 210 9.86 -9.51 9.63
CA ILE A 210 10.42 -8.15 9.52
C ILE A 210 11.29 -7.86 10.73
N ASP A 211 10.82 -8.14 11.95
CA ASP A 211 11.60 -7.96 13.15
C ASP A 211 12.85 -8.86 13.19
N GLU A 212 12.76 -10.07 12.60
CA GLU A 212 13.88 -10.98 12.44
C GLU A 212 14.83 -10.61 11.29
N ARG A 213 14.58 -9.49 10.59
CA ARG A 213 15.34 -9.01 9.42
C ARG A 213 15.38 -10.00 8.25
N LYS A 214 14.33 -10.83 8.09
CA LYS A 214 14.21 -11.87 7.04
C LYS A 214 13.35 -11.39 5.87
N MET A 215 13.69 -10.26 5.26
CA MET A 215 12.88 -9.59 4.24
C MET A 215 12.63 -10.44 2.99
N ASP A 216 13.62 -11.19 2.48
CA ASP A 216 13.42 -12.06 1.31
C ASP A 216 12.38 -13.15 1.60
N THR A 217 12.44 -13.75 2.79
CA THR A 217 11.46 -14.73 3.24
C THR A 217 10.09 -14.10 3.42
N TYR A 218 10.02 -12.88 3.94
CA TYR A 218 8.79 -12.11 4.06
C TYR A 218 8.13 -11.92 2.68
N TYR A 219 8.84 -11.37 1.70
CA TYR A 219 8.29 -11.12 0.36
C TYR A 219 7.84 -12.40 -0.35
N LYS A 220 8.62 -13.48 -0.27
CA LYS A 220 8.23 -14.78 -0.84
C LYS A 220 6.92 -15.29 -0.27
N LYS A 221 6.79 -15.31 1.06
CA LYS A 221 5.56 -15.75 1.75
C LYS A 221 4.39 -14.79 1.55
N TYR A 222 4.66 -13.48 1.53
CA TYR A 222 3.66 -12.45 1.26
C TYR A 222 3.04 -12.64 -0.13
N LYS A 223 3.86 -12.86 -1.15
CA LYS A 223 3.38 -13.12 -2.51
C LYS A 223 2.42 -14.31 -2.54
N THR A 224 2.79 -15.44 -1.96
CA THR A 224 1.91 -16.62 -1.88
C THR A 224 0.61 -16.32 -1.14
N LEU A 225 0.66 -15.63 -0.01
CA LEU A 225 -0.53 -15.29 0.78
C LEU A 225 -1.49 -14.38 0.01
N ILE A 226 -0.99 -13.31 -0.56
CA ILE A 226 -1.84 -12.27 -1.16
C ILE A 226 -2.33 -12.67 -2.54
N TYR A 227 -1.44 -13.14 -3.42
CA TYR A 227 -1.81 -13.41 -4.81
C TYR A 227 -2.50 -14.76 -4.99
N ASP A 228 -1.99 -15.80 -4.31
CA ASP A 228 -2.48 -17.16 -4.53
C ASP A 228 -3.73 -17.47 -3.70
N LYS A 229 -3.96 -16.78 -2.60
CA LYS A 229 -5.11 -17.01 -1.71
C LYS A 229 -6.09 -15.85 -1.69
N PHE A 230 -5.63 -14.66 -1.30
CA PHE A 230 -6.56 -13.56 -1.00
C PHE A 230 -7.11 -12.88 -2.26
N LEU A 231 -6.26 -12.54 -3.24
CA LEU A 231 -6.72 -11.87 -4.48
C LEU A 231 -7.39 -12.83 -5.46
N SER A 232 -7.03 -14.13 -5.45
CA SER A 232 -7.69 -15.13 -6.28
C SER A 232 -9.12 -15.46 -5.83
N GLU A 233 -9.43 -15.27 -4.55
CA GLU A 233 -10.77 -15.52 -3.97
C GLU A 233 -11.69 -14.29 -4.05
N THR A 234 -11.21 -13.15 -4.50
CA THR A 234 -12.03 -11.93 -4.59
C THR A 234 -12.92 -11.99 -5.83
N PRO A 235 -14.26 -11.87 -5.73
CA PRO A 235 -15.16 -11.89 -6.89
C PRO A 235 -14.79 -10.77 -7.87
N GLY A 236 -14.30 -11.12 -9.06
CA GLY A 236 -13.85 -10.20 -10.10
C GLY A 236 -12.56 -10.60 -10.81
N SER A 237 -11.84 -11.63 -10.37
CA SER A 237 -10.59 -12.09 -11.00
C SER A 237 -10.78 -13.13 -12.14
N GLU A 238 -12.01 -13.51 -12.47
CA GLU A 238 -12.30 -14.47 -13.54
C GLU A 238 -12.36 -13.83 -14.93
N SER A 239 -11.30 -13.30 -15.47
CA SER A 239 -11.33 -12.99 -16.92
C SER A 239 -10.00 -12.83 -17.65
N LYS A 240 -8.89 -13.43 -17.24
CA LYS A 240 -7.68 -13.36 -18.10
C LYS A 240 -6.87 -14.65 -18.31
N THR A 241 -7.34 -15.82 -17.89
CA THR A 241 -6.56 -17.06 -18.05
C THR A 241 -7.20 -18.19 -18.87
N LYS A 242 -8.35 -17.97 -19.52
CA LYS A 242 -9.02 -19.01 -20.35
C LYS A 242 -9.14 -18.71 -21.84
N SER A 243 -8.23 -17.96 -22.47
CA SER A 243 -8.29 -17.74 -23.92
C SER A 243 -7.10 -18.28 -24.74
N LYS A 244 -6.22 -19.10 -24.17
CA LYS A 244 -5.07 -19.67 -24.92
C LYS A 244 -5.01 -21.19 -24.97
N ASN A 245 -6.13 -21.94 -24.98
CA ASN A 245 -6.05 -23.39 -25.25
C ASN A 245 -7.31 -23.99 -25.90
N LYS A 246 -7.83 -23.33 -26.96
CA LYS A 246 -8.86 -23.95 -27.82
C LYS A 246 -8.66 -23.63 -29.31
N ARG A 247 -7.46 -23.87 -29.82
CA ARG A 247 -7.21 -23.85 -31.27
C ARG A 247 -6.11 -24.84 -31.61
N THR A 248 -6.35 -26.13 -31.47
CA THR A 248 -5.66 -27.20 -32.22
C THR A 248 -6.32 -28.55 -31.88
N ARG A 249 -7.50 -28.84 -32.45
CA ARG A 249 -8.04 -30.19 -32.61
C ARG A 249 -9.31 -30.18 -33.45
N ARG A 250 -9.16 -29.82 -34.73
CA ARG A 250 -10.17 -30.17 -35.74
C ARG A 250 -9.49 -30.17 -37.11
N HIS A 251 -8.78 -31.23 -37.42
CA HIS A 251 -8.57 -31.73 -38.78
C HIS A 251 -7.87 -33.07 -38.70
N LYS A 252 -8.70 -34.15 -38.68
CA LYS A 252 -8.36 -35.46 -39.20
C LYS A 252 -9.51 -36.43 -38.86
N LYS A 253 -10.46 -36.53 -39.76
CA LYS A 253 -11.20 -37.79 -40.00
C LYS A 253 -12.15 -37.55 -41.19
N GLY A 254 -11.95 -38.34 -42.22
CA GLY A 254 -12.98 -38.61 -43.17
C GLY A 254 -12.59 -38.59 -44.63
N ARG A 255 -11.56 -39.36 -45.04
CA ARG A 255 -11.50 -39.88 -46.41
C ARG A 255 -11.43 -41.39 -46.32
N ARG A 256 -12.55 -42.06 -46.63
CA ARG A 256 -12.58 -43.45 -47.12
C ARG A 256 -13.89 -43.68 -47.82
N ASN A 257 -13.77 -43.96 -49.12
CA ASN A 257 -14.46 -44.96 -49.96
C ASN A 257 -15.97 -44.90 -50.13
N ALA A 258 -16.36 -44.62 -51.36
CA ALA A 258 -17.29 -45.56 -52.05
C ALA A 258 -17.08 -45.41 -53.54
N THR A 259 -16.51 -46.46 -54.10
CA THR A 259 -16.55 -46.90 -55.51
C THR A 259 -17.89 -47.60 -55.83
N HIS A 260 -18.22 -47.54 -57.13
CA HIS A 260 -19.14 -48.40 -57.88
C HIS A 260 -20.62 -47.97 -57.95
N ARG A 261 -21.28 -47.84 -59.09
CA ARG A 261 -21.39 -48.65 -60.28
C ARG A 261 -22.39 -48.02 -61.27
N ARG A 262 -21.98 -47.93 -62.52
CA ARG A 262 -22.68 -48.21 -63.77
C ARG A 262 -24.22 -48.44 -63.76
N LYS A 263 -24.91 -47.80 -64.70
CA LYS A 263 -25.54 -48.34 -65.88
C LYS A 263 -26.50 -47.28 -66.47
N SER A 264 -26.29 -46.88 -67.71
CA SER A 264 -26.90 -47.31 -68.98
C SER A 264 -28.35 -46.85 -69.13
N GLY A 265 -28.56 -46.16 -70.20
CA GLY A 265 -29.81 -46.32 -70.91
C GLY A 265 -30.33 -45.08 -71.61
N ILE A 266 -30.08 -45.04 -72.90
CA ILE A 266 -30.72 -44.41 -74.05
C ILE A 266 -30.36 -42.96 -74.30
#